data_15aa46239a314406c8e60ef8f7c1dfd5
#
_entry.id   15aa46239a314406c8e60ef8f7c1dfd5
#
_cell.length_a   1.000
_cell.length_b   1.000
_cell.length_c   1.000
_cell.angle_alpha   90.00
_cell.angle_beta   90.00
_cell.angle_gamma   90.00
#
_symmetry.space_group_name_H-M   'P 1'
#
loop_
_entity.id
_entity.type
_entity.pdbx_description
1 polymer ?
#
loop_
_entity_poly.entity_id
_entity_poly.type
_entity_poly.pdbx_seq_one_letter_code
_entity_poly.pdbx_strand_id
1 'polypeptide(L)'
;PKFEHLTQNCVCRLRRHHHCHTAFCGANQAIRQPGMFASHPTHSISLPRPTQDIPARWLVSTIDHALGTLHAGGVHINCPFAEPLYGEMDDTGLSWQQRLGDWWQDDKPWLREAPRLESEKQRDWFFWRQKRGVVVAGRMSAEEGKKVALWAQTLGWPLIGDVLSQTGQPLPCADLWLGNAKATSELQQAQIVVQLGSSLTGKRLLQWQASCEPEEYWIVDDIEGRLDPAHHRGRRLIANIADWLELHPAEKRQPVCHWHAERRRQ
;
A
#
# COMPACT_ATOMS: atom_id res chain seq x y z
N PRO A 1 7.57 -14.09 18.14
CA PRO A 1 8.66 -13.22 18.56
C PRO A 1 8.55 -11.80 17.98
N LYS A 2 8.03 -11.58 16.73
CA LYS A 2 7.94 -10.24 16.12
C LYS A 2 7.03 -9.27 16.87
N PHE A 3 6.14 -9.74 17.72
CA PHE A 3 5.22 -8.93 18.51
C PHE A 3 5.69 -8.62 19.93
N GLU A 4 6.80 -9.16 20.38
CA GLU A 4 7.30 -8.96 21.74
C GLU A 4 7.86 -7.56 21.99
N HIS A 5 8.28 -6.82 20.95
CA HIS A 5 8.78 -5.45 21.08
C HIS A 5 7.69 -4.36 21.12
N LEU A 6 6.41 -4.74 20.97
CA LEU A 6 5.27 -3.83 21.05
C LEU A 6 4.77 -3.64 22.50
N THR A 7 5.66 -3.70 23.47
CA THR A 7 5.39 -4.12 24.84
C THR A 7 4.81 -3.07 25.77
N GLN A 8 4.50 -1.86 25.41
CA GLN A 8 3.98 -0.96 26.44
C GLN A 8 2.54 -0.49 26.30
N ASN A 9 1.91 -0.61 25.12
CA ASN A 9 0.55 -0.08 24.93
C ASN A 9 -0.38 -0.92 24.04
N CYS A 10 0.00 -2.12 23.62
CA CYS A 10 -0.86 -2.96 22.79
C CYS A 10 -1.59 -4.03 23.62
N VAL A 11 -2.91 -3.94 23.69
CA VAL A 11 -3.74 -5.05 24.16
C VAL A 11 -4.21 -5.84 22.95
N CYS A 12 -3.43 -6.85 22.55
CA CYS A 12 -3.87 -7.84 21.59
C CYS A 12 -4.72 -8.89 22.32
N ARG A 13 -6.02 -8.90 22.10
CA ARG A 13 -6.91 -9.92 22.67
C ARG A 13 -7.44 -10.80 21.55
N LEU A 14 -6.81 -11.98 21.41
CA LEU A 14 -7.33 -13.08 20.61
C LEU A 14 -8.45 -13.75 21.39
N ARG A 15 -9.67 -13.72 20.89
CA ARG A 15 -10.77 -14.49 21.44
C ARG A 15 -11.45 -15.34 20.38
N ARG A 16 -11.80 -16.56 20.77
CA ARG A 16 -12.61 -17.49 20.00
C ARG A 16 -13.99 -16.87 19.71
N HIS A 17 -14.41 -16.88 18.47
CA HIS A 17 -15.77 -16.53 18.11
C HIS A 17 -16.51 -17.78 17.63
N HIS A 18 -17.60 -18.08 18.28
CA HIS A 18 -18.65 -18.90 17.68
C HIS A 18 -19.18 -18.19 16.44
N HIS A 19 -19.68 -18.91 15.45
CA HIS A 19 -20.15 -18.43 14.15
C HIS A 19 -20.78 -17.03 14.21
N CYS A 20 -20.48 -16.19 13.22
CA CYS A 20 -21.04 -14.83 13.09
C CYS A 20 -22.59 -14.84 13.12
N HIS A 21 -23.23 -15.95 12.76
CA HIS A 21 -24.67 -16.16 12.84
C HIS A 21 -25.19 -16.25 14.28
N THR A 22 -24.35 -16.54 15.26
CA THR A 22 -24.76 -16.71 16.67
C THR A 22 -24.36 -15.54 17.56
N ALA A 23 -23.60 -14.59 17.05
CA ALA A 23 -23.08 -13.46 17.84
C ALA A 23 -24.18 -12.57 18.45
N PHE A 24 -25.40 -12.61 17.92
CA PHE A 24 -26.54 -11.82 18.38
C PHE A 24 -27.77 -12.69 18.76
N CYS A 25 -27.61 -14.01 18.76
CA CYS A 25 -28.72 -14.96 18.97
C CYS A 25 -28.76 -15.57 20.37
N GLY A 26 -28.04 -15.01 21.34
CA GLY A 26 -28.02 -15.53 22.72
C GLY A 26 -27.30 -16.87 22.86
N ALA A 27 -26.40 -17.22 21.93
CA ALA A 27 -25.58 -18.42 22.03
C ALA A 27 -24.72 -18.40 23.30
N ASN A 28 -24.48 -19.57 23.89
CA ASN A 28 -23.69 -19.70 25.10
C ASN A 28 -22.29 -19.10 24.90
N GLN A 29 -21.83 -18.28 25.86
CA GLN A 29 -20.54 -17.57 25.84
C GLN A 29 -20.36 -16.55 24.70
N ALA A 30 -21.41 -16.20 23.95
CA ALA A 30 -21.36 -15.16 22.93
C ALA A 30 -21.51 -13.76 23.54
N ILE A 31 -20.64 -12.83 23.16
CA ILE A 31 -20.72 -11.43 23.57
C ILE A 31 -20.50 -10.52 22.32
N ARG A 32 -20.98 -9.28 22.40
CA ARG A 32 -20.68 -8.28 21.37
C ARG A 32 -19.22 -7.83 21.52
N GLN A 33 -18.31 -8.38 20.72
CA GLN A 33 -16.88 -8.05 20.79
C GLN A 33 -16.52 -6.79 20.00
N PRO A 34 -17.00 -6.56 18.76
CA PRO A 34 -16.77 -5.30 18.06
C PRO A 34 -17.27 -4.13 18.90
N GLY A 35 -16.38 -3.15 19.13
CA GLY A 35 -16.71 -1.98 19.91
C GLY A 35 -16.85 -2.17 21.43
N MET A 36 -16.48 -3.33 21.97
CA MET A 36 -16.64 -3.61 23.42
C MET A 36 -15.83 -2.68 24.33
N PHE A 37 -14.79 -2.07 23.81
CA PHE A 37 -13.98 -1.09 24.53
C PHE A 37 -14.36 0.36 24.20
N ALA A 38 -15.42 0.56 23.40
CA ALA A 38 -15.93 1.87 22.98
C ALA A 38 -14.80 2.77 22.45
N SER A 39 -14.63 3.94 23.03
CA SER A 39 -13.61 4.95 22.64
C SER A 39 -12.28 4.83 23.39
N HIS A 40 -12.09 3.78 24.19
CA HIS A 40 -10.84 3.63 24.95
C HIS A 40 -9.62 3.29 24.07
N PRO A 41 -9.70 2.39 23.08
CA PRO A 41 -8.59 2.16 22.16
C PRO A 41 -8.52 3.29 21.12
N THR A 42 -7.31 3.70 20.77
CA THR A 42 -7.07 4.65 19.68
C THR A 42 -7.53 4.06 18.35
N HIS A 43 -7.26 2.78 18.14
CA HIS A 43 -7.74 2.03 16.99
C HIS A 43 -8.51 0.78 17.41
N SER A 44 -9.64 0.55 16.76
CA SER A 44 -10.41 -0.67 16.93
C SER A 44 -10.64 -1.31 15.56
N ILE A 45 -10.10 -2.52 15.37
CA ILE A 45 -10.12 -3.24 14.11
C ILE A 45 -10.87 -4.55 14.30
N SER A 46 -11.84 -4.82 13.43
CA SER A 46 -12.43 -6.13 13.29
C SER A 46 -11.93 -6.77 12.01
N LEU A 47 -11.09 -7.80 12.15
CA LEU A 47 -10.62 -8.56 11.02
C LEU A 47 -11.75 -9.42 10.45
N PRO A 48 -11.76 -9.70 9.15
CA PRO A 48 -12.64 -10.71 8.58
C PRO A 48 -12.26 -12.10 9.10
N ARG A 49 -13.18 -13.05 8.96
CA ARG A 49 -12.88 -14.46 9.21
C ARG A 49 -11.69 -14.90 8.33
N PRO A 50 -10.68 -15.59 8.89
CA PRO A 50 -9.54 -16.02 8.11
C PRO A 50 -9.97 -17.04 7.04
N THR A 51 -9.72 -16.70 5.78
CA THR A 51 -9.92 -17.55 4.61
C THR A 51 -8.73 -17.35 3.68
N GLN A 52 -8.51 -18.29 2.75
CA GLN A 52 -7.44 -18.18 1.75
C GLN A 52 -7.66 -17.03 0.76
N ASP A 53 -8.90 -16.58 0.60
CA ASP A 53 -9.25 -15.47 -0.29
C ASP A 53 -8.72 -14.12 0.23
N ILE A 54 -8.42 -14.05 1.53
CA ILE A 54 -7.85 -12.84 2.13
C ILE A 54 -6.33 -12.89 1.98
N PRO A 55 -5.74 -11.99 1.19
CA PRO A 55 -4.29 -12.00 0.98
C PRO A 55 -3.50 -11.75 2.28
N ALA A 56 -2.40 -12.49 2.47
CA ALA A 56 -1.52 -12.27 3.63
C ALA A 56 -1.05 -10.82 3.73
N ARG A 57 -0.72 -10.18 2.61
CA ARG A 57 -0.33 -8.76 2.54
C ARG A 57 -1.42 -7.81 3.05
N TRP A 58 -2.70 -8.15 2.86
CA TRP A 58 -3.80 -7.35 3.42
C TRP A 58 -3.76 -7.33 4.94
N LEU A 59 -3.56 -8.50 5.56
CA LEU A 59 -3.48 -8.62 7.01
C LEU A 59 -2.31 -7.82 7.58
N VAL A 60 -1.10 -8.03 7.05
CA VAL A 60 0.10 -7.35 7.57
C VAL A 60 0.03 -5.84 7.36
N SER A 61 -0.42 -5.37 6.19
CA SER A 61 -0.57 -3.93 5.94
C SER A 61 -1.66 -3.28 6.79
N THR A 62 -2.73 -4.02 7.16
CA THR A 62 -3.77 -3.51 8.05
C THR A 62 -3.24 -3.31 9.47
N ILE A 63 -2.44 -4.25 9.95
CA ILE A 63 -1.80 -4.14 11.27
C ILE A 63 -0.76 -3.04 11.28
N ASP A 64 0.10 -2.99 10.25
CA ASP A 64 1.13 -1.95 10.14
C ASP A 64 0.51 -0.54 10.11
N HIS A 65 -0.61 -0.37 9.39
CA HIS A 65 -1.34 0.91 9.39
C HIS A 65 -1.82 1.30 10.79
N ALA A 66 -2.45 0.37 11.50
CA ALA A 66 -2.95 0.65 12.83
C ALA A 66 -1.85 0.98 13.84
N LEU A 67 -0.68 0.37 13.69
CA LEU A 67 0.48 0.60 14.54
C LEU A 67 1.26 1.86 14.11
N GLY A 68 1.40 2.09 12.80
CA GLY A 68 2.11 3.25 12.25
C GLY A 68 1.42 4.58 12.53
N THR A 69 0.10 4.58 12.67
CA THR A 69 -0.70 5.76 13.02
C THR A 69 -0.95 5.89 14.53
N LEU A 70 -0.45 4.96 15.34
CA LEU A 70 -0.62 4.96 16.77
C LEU A 70 0.40 5.91 17.44
N HIS A 71 -0.02 7.13 17.74
CA HIS A 71 0.83 8.08 18.49
C HIS A 71 0.78 7.87 20.01
N ALA A 72 -0.39 7.42 20.52
CA ALA A 72 -0.60 7.09 21.92
C ALA A 72 -1.85 6.22 22.09
N GLY A 73 -1.94 5.50 23.21
CA GLY A 73 -3.10 4.66 23.52
C GLY A 73 -2.92 3.19 23.12
N GLY A 74 -4.01 2.48 22.92
CA GLY A 74 -4.02 1.05 22.62
C GLY A 74 -4.71 0.72 21.29
N VAL A 75 -4.40 -0.45 20.75
CA VAL A 75 -5.09 -1.03 19.59
C VAL A 75 -5.90 -2.23 20.04
N HIS A 76 -7.17 -2.24 19.66
CA HIS A 76 -8.05 -3.40 19.81
C HIS A 76 -8.20 -4.10 18.46
N ILE A 77 -7.76 -5.36 18.38
CA ILE A 77 -7.92 -6.19 17.19
C ILE A 77 -8.85 -7.35 17.54
N ASN A 78 -10.02 -7.37 16.92
CA ASN A 78 -10.97 -8.46 17.01
C ASN A 78 -10.72 -9.45 15.88
N CYS A 79 -10.34 -10.69 16.24
CA CYS A 79 -10.02 -11.76 15.30
C CYS A 79 -11.10 -12.85 15.37
N PRO A 80 -12.04 -12.91 14.42
CA PRO A 80 -13.06 -13.94 14.40
C PRO A 80 -12.50 -15.25 13.83
N PHE A 81 -12.50 -16.30 14.65
CA PHE A 81 -12.18 -17.66 14.21
C PHE A 81 -13.45 -18.51 14.19
N ALA A 82 -13.54 -19.46 13.30
CA ALA A 82 -14.61 -20.41 13.20
C ALA A 82 -14.17 -21.81 13.58
N GLU A 83 -15.13 -22.63 14.00
CA GLU A 83 -14.90 -24.05 14.18
C GLU A 83 -14.75 -24.79 12.84
N PRO A 84 -13.92 -25.87 12.81
CA PRO A 84 -13.15 -26.43 13.90
C PRO A 84 -11.93 -25.57 14.27
N LEU A 85 -11.69 -25.35 15.57
CA LEU A 85 -10.55 -24.58 16.08
C LEU A 85 -9.28 -25.43 16.17
N TYR A 86 -9.42 -26.72 16.05
CA TYR A 86 -8.35 -27.71 16.07
C TYR A 86 -8.39 -28.49 14.77
N GLY A 87 -7.27 -28.61 14.12
CA GLY A 87 -7.06 -29.37 12.89
C GLY A 87 -5.59 -29.68 12.73
N GLU A 88 -5.27 -30.61 11.84
CA GLU A 88 -3.89 -30.79 11.42
C GLU A 88 -3.43 -29.52 10.66
N MET A 89 -2.19 -29.14 10.89
CA MET A 89 -1.57 -28.05 10.10
C MET A 89 -1.45 -28.53 8.66
N ASP A 90 -2.21 -27.93 7.79
CA ASP A 90 -2.16 -28.21 6.36
C ASP A 90 -1.16 -27.25 5.64
N ASP A 91 -0.74 -27.66 4.45
CA ASP A 91 0.19 -26.87 3.63
C ASP A 91 -0.44 -25.56 3.11
N THR A 92 -1.72 -25.37 3.28
CA THR A 92 -2.45 -24.19 2.76
C THR A 92 -2.06 -22.92 3.51
N GLY A 93 -1.84 -23.01 4.82
CA GLY A 93 -1.33 -21.90 5.63
C GLY A 93 0.09 -21.51 5.24
N LEU A 94 0.93 -22.47 4.94
CA LEU A 94 2.30 -22.23 4.50
C LEU A 94 2.33 -21.55 3.13
N SER A 95 1.54 -22.00 2.18
CA SER A 95 1.45 -21.42 0.83
C SER A 95 0.90 -19.97 0.90
N TRP A 96 -0.01 -19.69 1.81
CA TRP A 96 -0.54 -18.35 2.05
C TRP A 96 0.54 -17.40 2.60
N GLN A 97 1.38 -17.88 3.53
CA GLN A 97 2.52 -17.13 4.08
C GLN A 97 3.63 -16.89 3.05
N GLN A 98 3.92 -17.87 2.20
CA GLN A 98 4.96 -17.78 1.18
C GLN A 98 4.80 -16.59 0.23
N ARG A 99 3.57 -16.10 0.05
CA ARG A 99 3.28 -14.89 -0.74
C ARG A 99 3.89 -13.60 -0.16
N LEU A 100 4.34 -13.62 1.09
CA LEU A 100 5.07 -12.53 1.72
C LEU A 100 6.60 -12.64 1.53
N GLY A 101 7.08 -13.70 0.86
CA GLY A 101 8.50 -13.93 0.62
C GLY A 101 9.32 -13.96 1.92
N ASP A 102 10.48 -13.35 1.87
CA ASP A 102 11.42 -13.31 3.00
C ASP A 102 11.04 -12.29 4.09
N TRP A 103 9.93 -11.57 3.93
CA TRP A 103 9.50 -10.55 4.89
C TRP A 103 9.40 -11.09 6.33
N TRP A 104 9.05 -12.35 6.51
CA TRP A 104 8.98 -12.99 7.83
C TRP A 104 10.33 -13.05 8.57
N GLN A 105 11.43 -12.92 7.85
CA GLN A 105 12.80 -12.91 8.37
C GLN A 105 13.29 -11.48 8.62
N ASP A 106 12.61 -10.47 8.09
CA ASP A 106 12.94 -9.05 8.27
C ASP A 106 12.23 -8.49 9.51
N ASP A 107 12.90 -7.58 10.23
CA ASP A 107 12.32 -6.85 11.37
C ASP A 107 11.56 -5.59 10.97
N LYS A 108 11.48 -5.30 9.68
CA LYS A 108 10.80 -4.12 9.17
C LYS A 108 9.33 -4.37 8.91
N PRO A 109 8.46 -3.35 9.11
CA PRO A 109 7.06 -3.45 8.72
C PRO A 109 6.93 -3.63 7.21
N TRP A 110 5.84 -4.27 6.78
CA TRP A 110 5.46 -4.39 5.37
C TRP A 110 5.11 -3.02 4.80
N LEU A 111 4.27 -2.26 5.51
CA LEU A 111 3.90 -0.89 5.21
C LEU A 111 4.54 0.04 6.24
N ARG A 112 5.36 0.97 5.78
CA ARG A 112 5.94 2.02 6.60
C ARG A 112 5.17 3.32 6.40
N GLU A 113 4.56 3.83 7.44
CA GLU A 113 3.90 5.12 7.44
C GLU A 113 4.76 6.16 8.14
N ALA A 114 4.87 7.34 7.53
CA ALA A 114 5.50 8.48 8.17
C ALA A 114 4.41 9.42 8.70
N PRO A 115 4.50 9.91 9.92
CA PRO A 115 3.59 10.93 10.44
C PRO A 115 3.70 12.22 9.60
N ARG A 116 2.63 12.99 9.58
CA ARG A 116 2.55 14.30 8.91
C ARG A 116 3.39 15.35 9.67
N LEU A 117 4.67 15.22 9.63
CA LEU A 117 5.61 16.21 10.14
C LEU A 117 6.58 16.51 9.01
N GLU A 118 6.67 17.77 8.66
CA GLU A 118 7.60 18.36 7.71
C GLU A 118 8.16 17.38 6.66
N SER A 119 7.86 17.59 5.41
CA SER A 119 8.29 16.73 4.31
C SER A 119 9.77 16.38 4.43
N GLU A 120 10.08 15.25 5.03
CA GLU A 120 11.47 14.80 5.15
C GLU A 120 11.94 14.19 3.85
N LYS A 121 13.15 14.59 3.45
CA LYS A 121 13.82 13.98 2.31
C LYS A 121 14.11 12.50 2.59
N GLN A 122 13.60 11.63 1.74
CA GLN A 122 13.92 10.21 1.83
C GLN A 122 15.40 10.00 1.49
N ARG A 123 16.18 9.54 2.46
CA ARG A 123 17.66 9.43 2.33
C ARG A 123 18.10 8.55 1.19
N ASP A 124 17.31 7.53 0.86
CA ASP A 124 17.55 6.58 -0.21
C ASP A 124 16.94 7.00 -1.56
N TRP A 125 16.40 8.23 -1.66
CA TRP A 125 15.89 8.76 -2.93
C TRP A 125 16.90 8.71 -4.05
N PHE A 126 18.16 9.06 -3.76
CA PHE A 126 19.24 9.03 -4.75
C PHE A 126 19.52 7.64 -5.32
N PHE A 127 19.22 6.60 -4.58
CA PHE A 127 19.28 5.22 -5.05
C PHE A 127 18.07 4.90 -5.92
N TRP A 128 16.86 5.17 -5.42
CA TRP A 128 15.62 4.79 -6.09
C TRP A 128 15.39 5.51 -7.40
N ARG A 129 15.72 6.79 -7.51
CA ARG A 129 15.58 7.55 -8.75
C ARG A 129 16.41 7.02 -9.92
N GLN A 130 17.34 6.10 -9.66
CA GLN A 130 18.17 5.46 -10.68
C GLN A 130 17.60 4.14 -11.18
N LYS A 131 16.60 3.65 -10.51
CA LYS A 131 15.92 2.39 -10.84
C LYS A 131 14.88 2.61 -11.94
N ARG A 132 14.38 1.52 -12.48
CA ARG A 132 13.21 1.58 -13.37
C ARG A 132 12.00 1.94 -12.53
N GLY A 133 11.47 3.13 -12.71
CA GLY A 133 10.34 3.63 -11.96
C GLY A 133 9.14 3.91 -12.85
N VAL A 134 7.97 3.91 -12.25
CA VAL A 134 6.69 4.35 -12.83
C VAL A 134 6.08 5.40 -11.91
N VAL A 135 5.59 6.49 -12.49
CA VAL A 135 4.82 7.49 -11.75
C VAL A 135 3.35 7.27 -12.03
N VAL A 136 2.57 7.18 -10.97
CA VAL A 136 1.09 7.16 -11.02
C VAL A 136 0.59 8.47 -10.45
N ALA A 137 -0.20 9.21 -11.21
CA ALA A 137 -0.78 10.46 -10.76
C ALA A 137 -2.29 10.28 -10.51
N GLY A 138 -2.69 10.46 -9.27
CA GLY A 138 -4.09 10.49 -8.86
C GLY A 138 -4.64 11.92 -8.83
N ARG A 139 -5.64 12.16 -7.99
CA ARG A 139 -6.29 13.44 -7.83
C ARG A 139 -5.32 14.49 -7.29
N MET A 140 -5.19 15.61 -7.98
CA MET A 140 -4.38 16.75 -7.56
C MET A 140 -4.83 18.05 -8.26
N SER A 141 -4.28 19.18 -7.85
CA SER A 141 -4.49 20.47 -8.50
C SER A 141 -3.76 20.54 -9.85
N ALA A 142 -4.17 21.48 -10.72
CA ALA A 142 -3.53 21.67 -12.02
C ALA A 142 -2.07 22.15 -11.89
N GLU A 143 -1.73 22.86 -10.83
CA GLU A 143 -0.36 23.30 -10.58
C GLU A 143 0.53 22.12 -10.19
N GLU A 144 0.08 21.30 -9.26
CA GLU A 144 0.78 20.06 -8.87
C GLU A 144 0.91 19.11 -10.05
N GLY A 145 -0.16 18.92 -10.84
CA GLY A 145 -0.13 18.06 -12.01
C GLY A 145 0.95 18.45 -13.02
N LYS A 146 1.15 19.76 -13.26
CA LYS A 146 2.24 20.25 -14.12
C LYS A 146 3.62 19.95 -13.53
N LYS A 147 3.80 20.16 -12.21
CA LYS A 147 5.06 19.84 -11.52
C LYS A 147 5.36 18.33 -11.58
N VAL A 148 4.37 17.50 -11.34
CA VAL A 148 4.48 16.03 -11.43
C VAL A 148 4.86 15.59 -12.84
N ALA A 149 4.22 16.14 -13.87
CA ALA A 149 4.52 15.79 -15.25
C ALA A 149 5.97 16.13 -15.63
N LEU A 150 6.44 17.33 -15.26
CA LEU A 150 7.81 17.75 -15.48
C LEU A 150 8.81 16.88 -14.71
N TRP A 151 8.51 16.56 -13.47
CA TRP A 151 9.34 15.71 -12.61
C TRP A 151 9.48 14.29 -13.19
N ALA A 152 8.36 13.65 -13.57
CA ALA A 152 8.37 12.34 -14.20
C ALA A 152 9.14 12.33 -15.53
N GLN A 153 8.95 13.38 -16.36
CA GLN A 153 9.67 13.56 -17.61
C GLN A 153 11.19 13.69 -17.37
N THR A 154 11.58 14.44 -16.35
CA THR A 154 13.00 14.65 -16.02
C THR A 154 13.67 13.36 -15.52
N LEU A 155 12.95 12.53 -14.77
CA LEU A 155 13.40 11.18 -14.38
C LEU A 155 13.47 10.21 -15.57
N GLY A 156 12.72 10.49 -16.64
CA GLY A 156 12.53 9.56 -17.75
C GLY A 156 11.62 8.37 -17.39
N TRP A 157 10.78 8.53 -16.36
CA TRP A 157 9.83 7.51 -15.94
C TRP A 157 8.47 7.67 -16.64
N PRO A 158 7.83 6.57 -17.05
CA PRO A 158 6.45 6.63 -17.55
C PRO A 158 5.52 7.26 -16.50
N LEU A 159 4.68 8.19 -16.95
CA LEU A 159 3.65 8.80 -16.14
C LEU A 159 2.29 8.27 -16.57
N ILE A 160 1.59 7.61 -15.65
CA ILE A 160 0.21 7.15 -15.81
C ILE A 160 -0.68 8.09 -15.01
N GLY A 161 -1.42 8.95 -15.69
CA GLY A 161 -2.36 9.87 -15.04
C GLY A 161 -3.76 9.30 -14.99
N ASP A 162 -4.37 9.33 -13.83
CA ASP A 162 -5.82 9.17 -13.69
C ASP A 162 -6.55 10.40 -14.24
N VAL A 163 -7.83 10.28 -14.50
CA VAL A 163 -8.65 11.38 -15.06
C VAL A 163 -8.64 12.65 -14.22
N LEU A 164 -8.43 12.54 -12.91
CA LEU A 164 -8.36 13.65 -11.96
C LEU A 164 -6.95 14.19 -11.73
N SER A 165 -5.94 13.67 -12.42
CA SER A 165 -4.53 13.99 -12.15
C SER A 165 -4.09 15.38 -12.60
N GLN A 166 -4.83 16.02 -13.50
CA GLN A 166 -4.50 17.35 -14.04
C GLN A 166 -3.07 17.49 -14.62
N THR A 167 -2.42 16.38 -14.93
CA THR A 167 -1.02 16.35 -15.41
C THR A 167 -0.85 16.86 -16.84
N GLY A 168 -1.95 17.06 -17.57
CA GLY A 168 -1.97 17.61 -18.93
C GLY A 168 -1.38 16.70 -20.01
N GLN A 169 -0.40 15.88 -19.72
CA GLN A 169 0.24 14.96 -20.67
C GLN A 169 0.65 13.63 -19.99
N PRO A 170 -0.28 12.87 -19.45
CA PRO A 170 0.01 11.49 -19.10
C PRO A 170 0.26 10.71 -20.42
N LEU A 171 0.70 9.48 -20.30
CA LEU A 171 0.67 8.58 -21.46
C LEU A 171 -0.75 8.58 -22.05
N PRO A 172 -0.93 9.05 -23.30
CA PRO A 172 -2.26 9.22 -23.84
C PRO A 172 -3.00 7.87 -23.90
N CYS A 173 -4.28 7.89 -23.60
CA CYS A 173 -5.14 6.70 -23.66
C CYS A 173 -4.64 5.53 -22.78
N ALA A 174 -4.10 5.82 -21.61
CA ALA A 174 -3.58 4.80 -20.68
C ALA A 174 -4.58 3.66 -20.43
N ASP A 175 -5.85 3.97 -20.28
CA ASP A 175 -6.92 2.99 -20.10
C ASP A 175 -7.09 2.03 -21.30
N LEU A 176 -6.70 2.43 -22.51
CA LEU A 176 -6.74 1.55 -23.67
C LEU A 176 -5.52 0.62 -23.70
N TRP A 177 -4.31 1.17 -23.63
CA TRP A 177 -3.11 0.35 -23.76
C TRP A 177 -2.77 -0.47 -22.52
N LEU A 178 -3.23 -0.08 -21.33
CA LEU A 178 -3.18 -0.94 -20.12
C LEU A 178 -4.01 -2.23 -20.28
N GLY A 179 -4.88 -2.32 -21.26
CA GLY A 179 -5.52 -3.57 -21.65
C GLY A 179 -4.64 -4.49 -22.50
N ASN A 180 -3.48 -4.01 -22.95
CA ASN A 180 -2.55 -4.79 -23.76
C ASN A 180 -1.53 -5.52 -22.87
N ALA A 181 -1.47 -6.86 -22.96
CA ALA A 181 -0.61 -7.66 -22.12
C ALA A 181 0.89 -7.33 -22.27
N LYS A 182 1.34 -6.94 -23.47
CA LYS A 182 2.74 -6.56 -23.70
C LYS A 182 3.07 -5.26 -22.98
N ALA A 183 2.21 -4.25 -23.08
CA ALA A 183 2.43 -2.96 -22.40
C ALA A 183 2.41 -3.10 -20.87
N THR A 184 1.48 -3.90 -20.34
CA THR A 184 1.42 -4.15 -18.90
C THR A 184 2.62 -4.96 -18.40
N SER A 185 3.09 -5.93 -19.16
CA SER A 185 4.28 -6.72 -18.77
C SER A 185 5.56 -5.88 -18.72
N GLU A 186 5.69 -4.88 -19.59
CA GLU A 186 6.79 -3.92 -19.50
C GLU A 186 6.72 -3.08 -18.23
N LEU A 187 5.55 -2.53 -17.91
CA LEU A 187 5.36 -1.75 -16.70
C LEU A 187 5.51 -2.56 -15.40
N GLN A 188 5.20 -3.85 -15.43
CA GLN A 188 5.40 -4.76 -14.29
C GLN A 188 6.88 -4.96 -13.95
N GLN A 189 7.81 -4.60 -14.83
CA GLN A 189 9.24 -4.61 -14.54
C GLN A 189 9.70 -3.41 -13.70
N ALA A 190 8.78 -2.53 -13.29
CA ALA A 190 9.11 -1.42 -12.42
C ALA A 190 9.65 -1.92 -11.07
N GLN A 191 10.78 -1.37 -10.65
CA GLN A 191 11.38 -1.64 -9.35
C GLN A 191 10.83 -0.71 -8.27
N ILE A 192 10.40 0.47 -8.69
CA ILE A 192 9.70 1.42 -7.81
C ILE A 192 8.49 2.00 -8.53
N VAL A 193 7.41 2.15 -7.80
CA VAL A 193 6.25 2.94 -8.21
C VAL A 193 6.09 4.11 -7.24
N VAL A 194 5.95 5.31 -7.77
CA VAL A 194 5.64 6.51 -6.98
C VAL A 194 4.27 7.00 -7.39
N GLN A 195 3.31 6.81 -6.51
CA GLN A 195 1.97 7.35 -6.65
C GLN A 195 1.90 8.71 -5.97
N LEU A 196 1.52 9.73 -6.72
CA LEU A 196 1.31 11.09 -6.25
C LEU A 196 -0.17 11.40 -6.33
N GLY A 197 -0.78 11.72 -5.19
CA GLY A 197 -2.23 11.87 -5.08
C GLY A 197 -3.00 10.56 -4.97
N SER A 198 -4.22 10.68 -4.50
CA SER A 198 -5.14 9.56 -4.25
C SER A 198 -6.30 9.52 -5.25
N SER A 199 -7.33 8.74 -4.93
CA SER A 199 -8.59 8.67 -5.68
C SER A 199 -8.41 8.23 -7.14
N LEU A 200 -7.69 7.13 -7.35
CA LEU A 200 -7.61 6.49 -8.66
C LEU A 200 -8.98 5.92 -9.06
N THR A 201 -9.43 6.23 -10.26
CA THR A 201 -10.75 5.83 -10.79
C THR A 201 -10.68 4.92 -12.01
N GLY A 202 -9.56 4.94 -12.73
CA GLY A 202 -9.35 4.15 -13.93
C GLY A 202 -9.34 2.65 -13.64
N LYS A 203 -10.33 1.89 -14.14
CA LYS A 203 -10.47 0.46 -13.87
C LYS A 203 -9.20 -0.32 -14.24
N ARG A 204 -8.62 -0.07 -15.39
CA ARG A 204 -7.42 -0.79 -15.86
C ARG A 204 -6.16 -0.35 -15.10
N LEU A 205 -6.11 0.92 -14.69
CA LEU A 205 -5.05 1.40 -13.81
C LEU A 205 -5.10 0.69 -12.46
N LEU A 206 -6.28 0.57 -11.86
CA LEU A 206 -6.47 -0.17 -10.61
C LEU A 206 -6.14 -1.66 -10.76
N GLN A 207 -6.49 -2.27 -11.89
CA GLN A 207 -6.13 -3.66 -12.18
C GLN A 207 -4.61 -3.84 -12.33
N TRP A 208 -3.95 -2.93 -13.04
CA TRP A 208 -2.49 -2.93 -13.14
C TRP A 208 -1.85 -2.72 -11.76
N GLN A 209 -2.32 -1.73 -10.99
CA GLN A 209 -1.86 -1.49 -9.63
C GLN A 209 -1.98 -2.75 -8.76
N ALA A 210 -3.11 -3.46 -8.84
CA ALA A 210 -3.32 -4.68 -8.07
C ALA A 210 -2.40 -5.84 -8.47
N SER A 211 -1.88 -5.82 -9.70
CA SER A 211 -1.02 -6.88 -10.25
C SER A 211 0.46 -6.55 -10.25
N CYS A 212 0.86 -5.29 -10.06
CA CYS A 212 2.27 -4.92 -10.03
C CYS A 212 2.89 -5.27 -8.67
N GLU A 213 4.14 -5.72 -8.70
CA GLU A 213 4.91 -6.13 -7.53
C GLU A 213 6.29 -5.47 -7.53
N PRO A 214 6.37 -4.12 -7.39
CA PRO A 214 7.64 -3.43 -7.32
C PRO A 214 8.38 -3.74 -6.00
N GLU A 215 9.68 -3.50 -5.96
CA GLU A 215 10.47 -3.60 -4.73
C GLU A 215 10.00 -2.58 -3.67
N GLU A 216 9.58 -1.38 -4.13
CA GLU A 216 8.99 -0.33 -3.28
C GLU A 216 7.82 0.36 -4.01
N TYR A 217 6.74 0.60 -3.27
CA TYR A 217 5.59 1.39 -3.71
C TYR A 217 5.42 2.58 -2.76
N TRP A 218 5.61 3.79 -3.26
CA TRP A 218 5.47 5.00 -2.46
C TRP A 218 4.18 5.71 -2.80
N ILE A 219 3.43 6.11 -1.79
CA ILE A 219 2.23 6.93 -1.95
C ILE A 219 2.44 8.25 -1.22
N VAL A 220 2.39 9.35 -1.94
CA VAL A 220 2.52 10.71 -1.42
C VAL A 220 1.19 11.43 -1.61
N ASP A 221 0.60 11.85 -0.52
CA ASP A 221 -0.66 12.61 -0.53
C ASP A 221 -0.81 13.30 0.84
N ASP A 222 -1.45 14.44 0.92
CA ASP A 222 -1.72 15.15 2.16
C ASP A 222 -2.92 14.59 2.94
N ILE A 223 -3.70 13.69 2.32
CA ILE A 223 -4.82 12.99 2.94
C ILE A 223 -4.31 11.85 3.80
N GLU A 224 -4.82 11.72 5.01
CA GLU A 224 -4.55 10.57 5.87
C GLU A 224 -5.24 9.28 5.35
N GLY A 225 -4.74 8.13 5.76
CA GLY A 225 -5.30 6.84 5.40
C GLY A 225 -4.35 5.98 4.59
N ARG A 226 -4.74 4.73 4.38
CA ARG A 226 -3.89 3.73 3.70
C ARG A 226 -3.67 4.03 2.22
N LEU A 227 -4.70 4.49 1.53
CA LEU A 227 -4.73 4.86 0.10
C LEU A 227 -4.20 3.79 -0.87
N ASP A 228 -3.87 2.60 -0.41
CA ASP A 228 -3.38 1.48 -1.21
C ASP A 228 -4.29 0.26 -1.09
N PRO A 229 -5.24 0.08 -1.99
CA PRO A 229 -6.13 -1.08 -2.00
C PRO A 229 -5.41 -2.38 -2.39
N ALA A 230 -4.22 -2.31 -2.98
CA ALA A 230 -3.45 -3.47 -3.40
C ALA A 230 -2.46 -3.98 -2.34
N HIS A 231 -2.30 -3.23 -1.23
CA HIS A 231 -1.47 -3.62 -0.08
C HIS A 231 0.00 -3.88 -0.43
N HIS A 232 0.58 -3.00 -1.21
CA HIS A 232 1.99 -3.12 -1.60
C HIS A 232 2.93 -2.97 -0.40
N ARG A 233 4.11 -3.53 -0.56
CA ARG A 233 5.25 -3.17 0.28
C ARG A 233 5.73 -1.78 -0.12
N GLY A 234 5.91 -0.87 0.85
CA GLY A 234 6.42 0.46 0.51
C GLY A 234 6.23 1.50 1.60
N ARG A 235 6.01 2.74 1.18
CA ARG A 235 5.91 3.89 2.07
C ARG A 235 4.66 4.70 1.80
N ARG A 236 3.95 4.99 2.87
CA ARG A 236 2.90 6.00 2.88
C ARG A 236 3.49 7.29 3.45
N LEU A 237 3.58 8.31 2.62
CA LEU A 237 4.17 9.61 2.97
C LEU A 237 3.06 10.65 2.99
N ILE A 238 2.73 11.17 4.17
CA ILE A 238 1.73 12.21 4.32
C ILE A 238 2.44 13.55 4.15
N ALA A 239 2.31 14.13 2.96
CA ALA A 239 3.01 15.35 2.59
C ALA A 239 2.27 16.09 1.48
N ASN A 240 2.46 17.40 1.41
CA ASN A 240 2.09 18.16 0.20
C ASN A 240 2.94 17.68 -0.98
N ILE A 241 2.30 17.43 -2.12
CA ILE A 241 2.97 16.86 -3.29
C ILE A 241 4.06 17.80 -3.80
N ALA A 242 3.80 19.11 -3.88
CA ALA A 242 4.75 20.07 -4.40
C ALA A 242 6.01 20.16 -3.52
N ASP A 243 5.83 20.22 -2.20
CA ASP A 243 6.94 20.26 -1.23
C ASP A 243 7.77 18.98 -1.28
N TRP A 244 7.09 17.83 -1.41
CA TRP A 244 7.76 16.56 -1.53
C TRP A 244 8.62 16.47 -2.80
N LEU A 245 8.12 16.95 -3.93
CA LEU A 245 8.88 16.98 -5.19
C LEU A 245 10.14 17.86 -5.09
N GLU A 246 10.08 18.99 -4.38
CA GLU A 246 11.22 19.88 -4.15
C GLU A 246 12.33 19.18 -3.35
N LEU A 247 11.96 18.39 -2.36
CA LEU A 247 12.90 17.60 -1.55
C LEU A 247 13.44 16.38 -2.30
N HIS A 248 12.75 15.93 -3.34
CA HIS A 248 13.10 14.75 -4.14
C HIS A 248 13.35 15.12 -5.61
N PRO A 249 14.39 15.93 -5.88
CA PRO A 249 14.61 16.46 -7.22
C PRO A 249 14.88 15.34 -8.24
N ALA A 250 14.26 15.52 -9.40
CA ALA A 250 14.58 14.75 -10.60
C ALA A 250 15.81 15.41 -11.25
N GLU A 251 16.98 14.82 -11.15
CA GLU A 251 18.12 15.26 -11.91
C GLU A 251 18.10 14.64 -13.30
N LYS A 252 18.37 15.45 -14.32
CA LYS A 252 18.64 14.94 -15.66
C LYS A 252 19.80 13.96 -15.59
N ARG A 253 19.55 12.70 -15.80
CA ARG A 253 20.58 11.70 -16.06
C ARG A 253 20.58 11.35 -17.53
N GLN A 254 21.76 10.93 -18.00
CA GLN A 254 21.84 10.20 -19.27
C GLN A 254 20.85 9.03 -19.18
N PRO A 255 20.08 8.73 -20.25
CA PRO A 255 19.01 7.76 -20.22
C PRO A 255 19.56 6.36 -19.94
N VAL A 256 19.65 6.00 -18.67
CA VAL A 256 19.86 4.62 -18.24
C VAL A 256 18.53 3.86 -18.32
N CYS A 257 17.45 4.56 -18.63
CA CYS A 257 16.13 3.99 -18.66
C CYS A 257 15.87 3.39 -20.05
N HIS A 258 15.96 2.09 -20.16
CA HIS A 258 15.62 1.31 -21.35
C HIS A 258 14.16 1.46 -21.84
N TRP A 259 13.32 2.15 -21.09
CA TRP A 259 11.92 2.44 -21.46
C TRP A 259 11.76 3.14 -22.82
N HIS A 260 12.77 3.89 -23.27
CA HIS A 260 12.74 4.65 -24.53
C HIS A 260 13.54 4.03 -25.67
N ALA A 261 14.42 3.08 -25.39
CA ALA A 261 15.30 2.52 -26.42
C ALA A 261 14.52 1.64 -27.43
N GLU A 262 13.45 1.01 -27.01
CA GLU A 262 12.65 0.11 -27.87
C GLU A 262 11.59 0.84 -28.71
N ARG A 263 11.15 2.05 -28.30
CA ARG A 263 10.18 2.82 -29.10
C ARG A 263 10.70 3.37 -30.41
N ARG A 264 12.02 3.43 -30.60
CA ARG A 264 12.64 3.91 -31.86
C ARG A 264 12.80 2.82 -32.91
N ARG A 265 12.42 1.58 -32.58
CA ARG A 265 12.56 0.42 -33.49
C ARG A 265 11.21 -0.20 -33.88
N GLN A 266 10.09 0.42 -33.56
CA GLN A 266 8.74 0.11 -34.05
C GLN A 266 8.15 1.38 -34.67
#